data_36073307eebdec2af8673cb50d2baab0
#
_entry.id   36073307eebdec2af8673cb50d2baab0
#
_cell.length_a   1.000
_cell.length_b   1.000
_cell.length_c   1.000
_cell.angle_alpha   90.00
_cell.angle_beta   90.00
_cell.angle_gamma   90.00
#
_symmetry.space_group_name_H-M   'P 1'
#
loop_
_entity.id
_entity.type
_entity.pdbx_description
1 polymer ?
#
loop_
_entity_poly.entity_id
_entity_poly.type
_entity_poly.pdbx_seq_one_letter_code
_entity_poly.pdbx_strand_id
1 'polypeptide(L)'
;EIGVRLVGSEMCIETDDKGCCYCAIEKAYREGRTNFYKPISCHLYPIRVGNYGLYKAVNYHRWDVCKAAILLGQKENLPVYKFLKEPLIRKFGEDWYAELELVVEEMKKQGIL
;
A
#
# COMPACT_ATOMS: atom_id res chain seq x y z
N GLU A 1 -4.16 -17.63 16.14
CA GLU A 1 -4.04 -17.01 15.79
C GLU A 1 -4.49 -16.48 15.51
N ILE A 2 -5.06 -16.37 15.54
CA ILE A 2 -5.27 -15.71 15.00
C ILE A 2 -5.41 -15.00 15.05
N GLY A 3 -5.64 -15.03 15.03
CA GLY A 3 -5.31 -14.35 14.92
C GLY A 3 -5.21 -13.71 15.21
N VAL A 4 -5.20 -13.88 15.42
CA VAL A 4 -4.74 -13.29 15.63
C VAL A 4 -4.18 -12.91 15.91
N ARG A 5 -3.96 -13.17 15.95
CA ARG A 5 -3.21 -12.71 16.13
C ARG A 5 -3.15 -11.71 16.09
N LEU A 6 -3.37 -11.06 16.44
CA LEU A 6 -3.28 -10.19 16.19
C LEU A 6 -3.01 -9.52 15.96
N VAL A 7 -2.85 -9.63 16.34
CA VAL A 7 -2.80 -8.79 15.63
C VAL A 7 -2.60 -8.93 14.62
N GLY A 8 -2.84 -9.20 14.57
CA GLY A 8 -2.31 -9.38 13.33
C GLY A 8 -3.30 -9.16 12.26
N SER A 9 -2.77 -8.80 11.12
CA SER A 9 -3.56 -8.61 9.94
C SER A 9 -4.27 -9.90 9.50
N GLU A 10 -3.78 -11.02 9.98
CA GLU A 10 -4.40 -12.31 9.69
C GLU A 10 -5.86 -12.37 10.13
N MET A 11 -6.20 -11.65 11.18
CA MET A 11 -7.55 -11.62 11.70
C MET A 11 -8.51 -10.88 10.77
N CYS A 12 -7.98 -10.18 9.77
CA CYS A 12 -8.78 -9.42 8.82
C CYS A 12 -8.88 -10.09 7.45
N ILE A 13 -8.37 -11.31 7.32
CA ILE A 13 -8.34 -12.00 6.04
C ILE A 13 -9.50 -12.99 5.93
N GLU A 14 -10.24 -12.93 4.84
CA GLU A 14 -11.25 -13.91 4.49
C GLU A 14 -10.88 -14.60 3.19
N THR A 15 -11.29 -15.85 3.06
CA THR A 15 -11.04 -16.63 1.85
C THR A 15 -12.38 -17.02 1.25
N ASP A 16 -12.56 -16.85 -0.06
CA ASP A 16 -13.79 -17.25 -0.74
C ASP A 16 -13.75 -18.72 -1.15
N ASP A 17 -14.82 -19.17 -1.81
CA ASP A 17 -14.97 -20.56 -2.25
C ASP A 17 -13.90 -20.98 -3.25
N LYS A 18 -13.30 -20.01 -3.94
CA LYS A 18 -12.26 -20.27 -4.96
C LYS A 18 -10.86 -20.20 -4.39
N GLY A 19 -10.72 -19.97 -3.10
CA GLY A 19 -9.42 -19.86 -2.46
C GLY A 19 -8.78 -18.49 -2.55
N CYS A 20 -9.48 -17.47 -3.05
CA CYS A 20 -8.97 -16.12 -3.11
C CYS A 20 -9.12 -15.44 -1.74
N CYS A 21 -8.06 -14.76 -1.32
CA CYS A 21 -8.03 -14.08 -0.03
C CYS A 21 -8.34 -12.60 -0.20
N TYR A 22 -9.10 -12.04 0.73
CA TYR A 22 -9.36 -10.59 0.77
C TYR A 22 -9.22 -10.04 2.17
N CYS A 23 -9.06 -8.72 2.24
CA CYS A 23 -9.19 -8.01 3.50
C CYS A 23 -10.67 -7.96 3.88
N ALA A 24 -11.02 -8.49 5.05
CA ALA A 24 -12.41 -8.52 5.50
C ALA A 24 -12.98 -7.11 5.67
N ILE A 25 -12.15 -6.17 6.10
CA ILE A 25 -12.58 -4.78 6.28
C ILE A 25 -12.89 -4.14 4.93
N GLU A 26 -12.03 -4.33 3.94
CA GLU A 26 -12.26 -3.80 2.60
C GLU A 26 -13.52 -4.43 1.98
N LYS A 27 -13.70 -5.72 2.18
CA LYS A 27 -14.90 -6.42 1.69
C LYS A 27 -16.17 -5.81 2.29
N ALA A 28 -16.16 -5.56 3.60
CA ALA A 28 -17.28 -4.92 4.28
C ALA A 28 -17.55 -3.53 3.73
N TYR A 29 -16.50 -2.78 3.42
CA TYR A 29 -16.64 -1.47 2.81
C TYR A 29 -17.30 -1.55 1.43
N ARG A 30 -16.84 -2.47 0.59
CA ARG A 30 -17.39 -2.63 -0.76
C ARG A 30 -18.83 -3.10 -0.75
N GLU A 31 -19.23 -3.83 0.29
CA GLU A 31 -20.62 -4.30 0.47
C GLU A 31 -21.50 -3.26 1.15
N GLY A 32 -20.96 -2.11 1.50
CA GLY A 32 -21.72 -1.04 2.12
C GLY A 32 -21.99 -1.19 3.60
N ARG A 33 -21.32 -2.14 4.27
CA ARG A 33 -21.55 -2.41 5.69
C ARG A 33 -20.75 -1.50 6.62
N THR A 34 -19.75 -0.79 6.09
CA THR A 34 -18.95 0.14 6.87
C THR A 34 -18.48 1.27 5.98
N ASN A 35 -18.22 2.43 6.60
CA ASN A 35 -17.66 3.59 5.93
C ASN A 35 -16.14 3.57 5.93
N PHE A 36 -15.52 2.66 6.69
CA PHE A 36 -14.07 2.56 6.81
C PHE A 36 -13.53 1.58 5.78
N TYR A 37 -12.64 2.06 4.90
CA TYR A 37 -12.11 1.24 3.80
C TYR A 37 -11.14 0.16 4.31
N LYS A 38 -10.06 0.57 4.95
CA LYS A 38 -9.08 -0.34 5.55
C LYS A 38 -8.05 0.45 6.34
N PRO A 39 -7.29 -0.20 7.24
CA PRO A 39 -6.20 0.48 7.96
C PRO A 39 -5.19 1.07 7.00
N ILE A 40 -4.62 2.22 7.36
CA ILE A 40 -3.69 2.93 6.48
C ILE A 40 -2.44 2.07 6.18
N SER A 41 -1.97 1.29 7.14
CA SER A 41 -0.81 0.43 6.93
C SER A 41 -1.08 -0.64 5.86
N CYS A 42 -2.29 -1.17 5.82
CA CYS A 42 -2.68 -2.14 4.78
C CYS A 42 -2.89 -1.45 3.44
N HIS A 43 -3.43 -0.24 3.45
CA HIS A 43 -3.68 0.52 2.23
C HIS A 43 -2.37 0.94 1.56
N LEU A 44 -1.34 1.23 2.37
CA LEU A 44 -0.02 1.62 1.89
C LEU A 44 0.85 0.46 1.43
N TYR A 45 0.52 -0.77 1.82
CA TYR A 45 1.37 -1.91 1.49
C TYR A 45 1.65 -1.97 -0.01
N PRO A 46 2.87 -2.20 -0.47
CA PRO A 46 4.07 -2.65 0.26
C PRO A 46 4.95 -1.54 0.86
N ILE A 47 4.47 -0.32 0.89
CA ILE A 47 5.20 0.78 1.51
C ILE A 47 5.01 0.70 3.02
N ARG A 48 6.12 0.78 3.76
CA ARG A 48 6.13 0.78 5.22
C ARG A 48 6.71 2.09 5.73
N VAL A 49 6.02 2.72 6.65
CA VAL A 49 6.45 4.00 7.24
C VAL A 49 6.90 3.75 8.67
N GLY A 50 8.14 4.13 8.97
CA GLY A 50 8.69 4.01 10.33
C GLY A 50 8.99 5.37 10.91
N ASN A 51 8.87 5.48 12.24
CA ASN A 51 9.20 6.71 12.95
C ASN A 51 10.64 6.62 13.48
N TYR A 52 11.46 7.60 13.14
CA TYR A 52 12.87 7.63 13.52
C TYR A 52 13.20 9.00 14.12
N GLY A 53 12.67 9.25 15.31
CA GLY A 53 12.89 10.51 16.00
C GLY A 53 12.21 11.68 15.30
N LEU A 54 13.01 12.57 14.71
CA LEU A 54 12.50 13.79 14.09
C LEU A 54 11.96 13.60 12.67
N TYR A 55 12.09 12.40 12.12
CA TYR A 55 11.66 12.15 10.75
C TYR A 55 10.98 10.79 10.62
N LYS A 56 10.28 10.62 9.51
CA LYS A 56 9.67 9.35 9.14
C LYS A 56 10.40 8.77 7.96
N ALA A 57 10.67 7.46 8.00
CA ALA A 57 11.32 6.77 6.91
C ALA A 57 10.28 5.99 6.12
N VAL A 58 10.37 6.06 4.80
CA VAL A 58 9.48 5.34 3.89
C VAL A 58 10.28 4.19 3.28
N ASN A 59 9.83 2.96 3.53
CA ASN A 59 10.54 1.77 3.10
C ASN A 59 9.65 0.90 2.23
N TYR A 60 10.28 0.03 1.43
CA TYR A 60 9.57 -0.91 0.58
C TYR A 60 9.76 -2.31 1.13
N HIS A 61 8.66 -2.99 1.41
CA HIS A 61 8.68 -4.37 1.92
C HIS A 61 8.67 -5.35 0.75
N ARG A 62 9.69 -6.19 0.66
CA ARG A 62 9.79 -7.20 -0.39
C ARG A 62 9.23 -8.51 0.11
N TRP A 63 8.20 -9.00 -0.55
CA TRP A 63 7.52 -10.23 -0.18
C TRP A 63 7.25 -11.04 -1.45
N ASP A 64 7.62 -12.33 -1.41
CA ASP A 64 7.49 -13.21 -2.58
C ASP A 64 6.05 -13.31 -3.09
N VAL A 65 5.08 -13.19 -2.21
CA VAL A 65 3.66 -13.22 -2.57
C VAL A 65 3.30 -12.11 -3.56
N CYS A 66 4.06 -11.01 -3.56
CA CYS A 66 3.82 -9.86 -4.45
C CYS A 66 4.46 -10.02 -5.82
N LYS A 67 5.12 -11.13 -6.10
CA LYS A 67 5.89 -11.31 -7.34
C LYS A 67 5.05 -11.08 -8.60
N ALA A 68 3.84 -11.64 -8.63
CA ALA A 68 2.95 -11.47 -9.78
C ALA A 68 2.56 -10.00 -9.98
N ALA A 69 2.32 -9.28 -8.88
CA ALA A 69 2.00 -7.86 -8.95
C ALA A 69 3.16 -7.03 -9.49
N ILE A 70 4.39 -7.38 -9.11
CA ILE A 70 5.58 -6.70 -9.61
C ILE A 70 5.72 -6.90 -11.13
N LEU A 71 5.50 -8.13 -11.60
CA LEU A 71 5.57 -8.43 -13.03
C LEU A 71 4.52 -7.65 -13.81
N LEU A 72 3.31 -7.57 -13.28
CA LEU A 72 2.24 -6.81 -13.93
C LEU A 72 2.58 -5.32 -13.95
N GLY A 73 3.11 -4.79 -12.86
CA GLY A 73 3.52 -3.39 -12.80
C GLY A 73 4.59 -3.05 -13.81
N GLN A 74 5.55 -3.94 -14.00
CA GLN A 74 6.59 -3.76 -15.02
C GLN A 74 5.99 -3.77 -16.41
N LYS A 75 5.06 -4.69 -16.67
CA LYS A 75 4.41 -4.79 -17.97
C LYS A 75 3.59 -3.54 -18.29
N GLU A 76 2.92 -2.98 -17.30
CA GLU A 76 2.10 -1.79 -17.49
C GLU A 76 2.86 -0.49 -17.28
N ASN A 77 4.15 -0.59 -16.97
CA ASN A 77 5.00 0.56 -16.68
C ASN A 77 4.41 1.44 -15.56
N LEU A 78 3.96 0.78 -14.49
CA LEU A 78 3.29 1.44 -13.36
C LEU A 78 4.18 1.38 -12.12
N PRO A 79 4.88 2.48 -11.77
CA PRO A 79 5.69 2.49 -10.56
C PRO A 79 4.83 2.50 -9.30
N VAL A 80 5.41 2.04 -8.18
CA VAL A 80 4.67 1.87 -6.94
C VAL A 80 4.08 3.18 -6.41
N TYR A 81 4.77 4.31 -6.59
CA TYR A 81 4.25 5.57 -6.09
C TYR A 81 2.99 6.02 -6.83
N LYS A 82 2.83 5.63 -8.09
CA LYS A 82 1.61 5.91 -8.84
C LYS A 82 0.50 4.94 -8.46
N PHE A 83 0.86 3.67 -8.26
CA PHE A 83 -0.11 2.65 -7.84
C PHE A 83 -0.71 3.00 -6.49
N LEU A 84 0.11 3.54 -5.58
CA LEU A 84 -0.31 3.86 -4.22
C LEU A 84 -0.64 5.35 -4.02
N LYS A 85 -1.03 6.04 -5.08
CA LYS A 85 -1.33 7.47 -5.00
C LYS A 85 -2.35 7.79 -3.90
N GLU A 86 -3.49 7.09 -3.91
CA GLU A 86 -4.54 7.36 -2.93
C GLU A 86 -4.10 7.15 -1.49
N PRO A 87 -3.49 6.00 -1.13
CA PRO A 87 -3.05 5.83 0.25
C PRO A 87 -1.95 6.79 0.66
N LEU A 88 -1.06 7.17 -0.25
CA LEU A 88 -0.02 8.14 0.07
C LEU A 88 -0.62 9.53 0.35
N ILE A 89 -1.60 9.93 -0.43
CA ILE A 89 -2.33 11.18 -0.17
C ILE A 89 -3.08 11.09 1.15
N ARG A 90 -3.70 9.96 1.42
CA ARG A 90 -4.42 9.74 2.67
C ARG A 90 -3.50 9.87 3.88
N LYS A 91 -2.27 9.35 3.79
CA LYS A 91 -1.32 9.37 4.90
C LYS A 91 -0.62 10.72 5.06
N PHE A 92 -0.18 11.32 3.97
CA PHE A 92 0.70 12.49 3.99
C PHE A 92 0.07 13.78 3.47
N GLY A 93 -0.99 13.70 2.69
CA GLY A 93 -1.68 14.85 2.11
C GLY A 93 -1.32 15.09 0.66
N GLU A 94 -2.15 15.88 -0.02
CA GLU A 94 -1.97 16.16 -1.45
C GLU A 94 -0.73 16.99 -1.73
N ASP A 95 -0.40 17.95 -0.86
CA ASP A 95 0.78 18.79 -1.05
C ASP A 95 2.04 17.95 -1.01
N TRP A 96 2.11 16.99 -0.09
CA TRP A 96 3.25 16.08 0.00
C TRP A 96 3.39 15.26 -1.27
N TYR A 97 2.28 14.77 -1.81
CA TYR A 97 2.31 13.96 -3.03
C TYR A 97 2.73 14.78 -4.25
N ALA A 98 2.28 16.03 -4.32
CA ALA A 98 2.70 16.92 -5.40
C ALA A 98 4.22 17.13 -5.38
N GLU A 99 4.80 17.30 -4.19
CA GLU A 99 6.26 17.42 -4.07
C GLU A 99 6.96 16.13 -4.47
N LEU A 100 6.39 14.98 -4.11
CA LEU A 100 6.94 13.69 -4.51
C LEU A 100 7.00 13.59 -6.04
N GLU A 101 5.97 14.01 -6.74
CA GLU A 101 5.95 13.99 -8.19
C GLU A 101 7.04 14.87 -8.79
N LEU A 102 7.25 16.04 -8.20
CA LEU A 102 8.31 16.94 -8.65
C LEU A 102 9.69 16.32 -8.44
N VAL A 103 9.91 15.69 -7.30
CA VAL A 103 11.18 15.01 -7.01
C VAL A 103 11.42 13.88 -8.02
N VAL A 104 10.40 13.09 -8.32
CA VAL A 104 10.52 11.98 -9.28
C VAL A 104 10.89 12.51 -10.67
N GLU A 105 10.27 13.61 -11.09
CA GLU A 105 10.60 14.21 -12.38
C GLU A 105 12.03 14.69 -12.43
N GLU A 106 12.50 15.33 -11.37
CA GLU A 106 13.88 15.79 -11.28
C GLU A 106 14.84 14.62 -11.36
N MET A 107 14.54 13.52 -10.66
CA MET A 107 15.39 12.33 -10.70
C MET A 107 15.43 11.72 -12.08
N LYS A 108 14.34 11.75 -12.81
CA LYS A 108 14.31 11.28 -14.21
C LYS A 108 15.19 12.14 -15.11
N LYS A 109 15.16 13.46 -14.91
CA LYS A 109 16.00 14.39 -15.68
C LYS A 109 17.48 14.14 -15.42
N GLN A 110 17.82 13.75 -14.20
CA GLN A 110 19.21 13.47 -13.83
C GLN A 110 19.65 12.06 -14.19
N GLY A 111 18.74 11.25 -14.74
CA GLY A 111 19.05 9.88 -15.12
C GLY A 111 19.14 8.89 -13.96
N ILE A 112 18.63 9.26 -12.79
CA ILE A 112 18.65 8.40 -11.60
C ILE A 112 17.54 7.34 -11.69
N LEU A 113 16.44 7.67 -12.37
CA LEU A 113 15.32 6.75 -12.56
C LEU A 113 15.16 6.37 -14.02
#